data_88b91393a6d0941ea937541adad8d35d
#
_entry.id   88b91393a6d0941ea937541adad8d35d
#
_cell.length_a   1.000
_cell.length_b   1.000
_cell.length_c   1.000
_cell.angle_alpha   90.00
_cell.angle_beta   90.00
_cell.angle_gamma   90.00
#
_symmetry.space_group_name_H-M   'P 1'
#
loop_
_entity.id
_entity.type
_entity.pdbx_description
1 polymer ?
#
loop_
_entity_poly.entity_id
_entity_poly.type
_entity_poly.pdbx_seq_one_letter_code
_entity_poly.pdbx_strand_id
1 'polypeptide(L)'
;ICLPKDLTGKTVLDIGSWDGFFSFQAEKAGAKRVLATDHFCWSGPGWGTKDGFNLAHKALNSKVESLDIDAMDVSPDNVGEFDVVMFLGVLYHLQDPMAGLRVAASVCKELLIIETAVDDLHRWKPSMVYYPGDSFNSDDTNYWAPNVGAMKGMLKDLGFSRVEVVYPKNPWIRYSLPVRLFSSIKGMFTGRGPFRQTINQGRMSFHAYR
;
A
#
# COMPACT_ATOMS: atom_id res chain seq x y z
N ILE A 1 3.72 1.20 -8.60
CA ILE A 1 3.49 2.30 -7.65
C ILE A 1 3.86 3.59 -8.35
N CYS A 2 2.93 4.51 -8.42
CA CYS A 2 3.13 5.80 -9.09
C CYS A 2 3.34 6.89 -8.03
N LEU A 3 4.54 6.98 -7.47
CA LEU A 3 4.92 8.14 -6.67
C LEU A 3 4.96 9.37 -7.59
N PRO A 4 4.46 10.56 -7.16
CA PRO A 4 4.62 11.80 -7.91
C PRO A 4 6.10 12.06 -8.22
N LYS A 5 6.38 12.51 -9.44
CA LYS A 5 7.76 12.77 -9.89
C LYS A 5 8.37 14.00 -9.22
N ASP A 6 7.54 14.92 -8.79
CA ASP A 6 7.92 16.15 -8.11
C ASP A 6 7.14 16.25 -6.79
N LEU A 7 7.88 16.29 -5.70
CA LEU A 7 7.41 16.48 -4.33
C LEU A 7 8.01 17.74 -3.68
N THR A 8 8.52 18.65 -4.51
CA THR A 8 9.15 19.88 -4.03
C THR A 8 8.23 20.64 -3.07
N GLY A 9 8.73 20.94 -1.88
CA GLY A 9 8.01 21.65 -0.82
C GLY A 9 7.00 20.80 -0.02
N LYS A 10 6.76 19.55 -0.41
CA LYS A 10 5.81 18.66 0.26
C LYS A 10 6.44 17.92 1.44
N THR A 11 5.63 17.67 2.44
CA THR A 11 5.93 16.74 3.54
C THR A 11 5.35 15.36 3.22
N VAL A 12 6.12 14.30 3.48
CA VAL A 12 5.75 12.91 3.12
C VAL A 12 5.86 12.02 4.35
N LEU A 13 4.83 11.24 4.63
CA LEU A 13 4.84 10.15 5.60
C LEU A 13 4.76 8.82 4.86
N ASP A 14 5.62 7.88 5.23
CA ASP A 14 5.63 6.50 4.72
C ASP A 14 5.30 5.54 5.86
N ILE A 15 4.07 5.00 5.87
CA ILE A 15 3.58 4.09 6.91
C ILE A 15 3.82 2.65 6.46
N GLY A 16 4.62 1.89 7.22
CA GLY A 16 5.07 0.55 6.86
C GLY A 16 6.18 0.60 5.81
N SER A 17 7.23 1.35 6.09
CA SER A 17 8.28 1.68 5.12
C SER A 17 9.30 0.57 4.88
N TRP A 18 9.38 -0.42 5.77
CA TRP A 18 10.35 -1.52 5.72
C TRP A 18 11.79 -1.01 5.51
N ASP A 19 12.43 -1.36 4.36
CA ASP A 19 13.79 -0.91 4.01
C ASP A 19 13.85 0.53 3.47
N GLY A 20 12.73 1.26 3.43
CA GLY A 20 12.66 2.69 3.13
C GLY A 20 12.75 3.06 1.65
N PHE A 21 12.63 2.11 0.71
CA PHE A 21 12.79 2.39 -0.72
C PHE A 21 11.95 3.58 -1.19
N PHE A 22 10.66 3.64 -0.82
CA PHE A 22 9.77 4.72 -1.25
C PHE A 22 10.03 6.01 -0.49
N SER A 23 10.43 5.93 0.78
CA SER A 23 10.86 7.09 1.56
C SER A 23 12.06 7.79 0.90
N PHE A 24 13.08 7.04 0.49
CA PHE A 24 14.25 7.59 -0.22
C PHE A 24 13.90 8.09 -1.62
N GLN A 25 12.94 7.46 -2.32
CA GLN A 25 12.45 7.99 -3.59
C GLN A 25 11.68 9.31 -3.41
N ALA A 26 10.91 9.47 -2.32
CA ALA A 26 10.23 10.72 -2.01
C ALA A 26 11.23 11.84 -1.71
N GLU A 27 12.29 11.57 -0.95
CA GLU A 27 13.40 12.51 -0.73
C GLU A 27 14.04 12.91 -2.05
N LYS A 28 14.38 11.93 -2.91
CA LYS A 28 14.94 12.19 -4.25
C LYS A 28 14.02 12.98 -5.16
N ALA A 29 12.71 12.87 -5.00
CA ALA A 29 11.71 13.66 -5.70
C ALA A 29 11.55 15.10 -5.15
N GLY A 30 12.39 15.52 -4.19
CA GLY A 30 12.45 16.88 -3.66
C GLY A 30 11.54 17.15 -2.48
N ALA A 31 11.04 16.13 -1.79
CA ALA A 31 10.23 16.33 -0.60
C ALA A 31 10.99 17.18 0.46
N LYS A 32 10.29 18.15 1.05
CA LYS A 32 10.84 19.04 2.09
C LYS A 32 11.18 18.27 3.37
N ARG A 33 10.36 17.26 3.70
CA ARG A 33 10.50 16.41 4.87
C ARG A 33 9.93 15.05 4.53
N VAL A 34 10.62 13.99 4.90
CA VAL A 34 10.12 12.60 4.80
C VAL A 34 10.27 11.93 6.15
N LEU A 35 9.18 11.36 6.67
CA LEU A 35 9.18 10.50 7.85
C LEU A 35 8.81 9.09 7.42
N ALA A 36 9.71 8.15 7.66
CA ALA A 36 9.50 6.71 7.50
C ALA A 36 9.06 6.11 8.83
N THR A 37 7.99 5.31 8.84
CA THR A 37 7.54 4.61 10.03
C THR A 37 7.37 3.13 9.73
N ASP A 38 7.78 2.29 10.68
CA ASP A 38 7.53 0.85 10.70
C ASP A 38 7.75 0.35 12.12
N HIS A 39 7.04 -0.70 12.50
CA HIS A 39 7.28 -1.46 13.71
C HIS A 39 7.40 -2.94 13.35
N PHE A 40 6.45 -3.43 12.54
CA PHE A 40 6.33 -4.84 12.24
C PHE A 40 7.64 -5.45 11.72
N CYS A 41 8.28 -4.77 10.76
CA CYS A 41 9.54 -5.23 10.16
C CYS A 41 10.80 -4.70 10.88
N TRP A 42 10.71 -3.71 11.75
CA TRP A 42 11.90 -3.13 12.40
C TRP A 42 12.22 -3.76 13.75
N SER A 43 11.28 -3.71 14.71
CA SER A 43 11.45 -4.25 16.06
C SER A 43 10.32 -5.15 16.50
N GLY A 44 9.28 -5.28 15.69
CA GLY A 44 8.09 -6.06 15.93
C GLY A 44 8.24 -7.55 15.54
N PRO A 45 7.12 -8.27 15.45
CA PRO A 45 7.12 -9.72 15.22
C PRO A 45 7.33 -10.13 13.76
N GLY A 46 7.60 -9.19 12.86
CA GLY A 46 7.74 -9.46 11.43
C GLY A 46 9.05 -10.13 11.05
N TRP A 47 9.29 -10.20 9.75
CA TRP A 47 10.40 -10.97 9.17
C TRP A 47 11.60 -10.11 8.80
N GLY A 48 11.98 -9.18 9.61
CA GLY A 48 13.10 -8.30 9.30
C GLY A 48 13.69 -7.62 10.51
N THR A 49 14.63 -6.73 10.23
CA THR A 49 15.19 -5.77 11.15
C THR A 49 15.29 -4.43 10.45
N LYS A 50 15.59 -3.37 11.20
CA LYS A 50 15.83 -2.03 10.63
C LYS A 50 17.16 -1.91 9.88
N ASP A 51 17.94 -2.97 9.80
CA ASP A 51 19.33 -2.92 9.26
C ASP A 51 19.36 -2.55 7.78
N GLY A 52 18.41 -3.05 6.98
CA GLY A 52 18.29 -2.69 5.56
C GLY A 52 18.02 -1.19 5.39
N PHE A 53 17.08 -0.65 6.16
CA PHE A 53 16.81 0.80 6.19
C PHE A 53 18.05 1.60 6.60
N ASN A 54 18.70 1.21 7.70
CA ASN A 54 19.89 1.90 8.22
C ASN A 54 21.06 1.88 7.23
N LEU A 55 21.27 0.73 6.57
CA LEU A 55 22.30 0.59 5.54
C LEU A 55 22.03 1.51 4.34
N ALA A 56 20.80 1.49 3.82
CA ALA A 56 20.40 2.33 2.69
C ALA A 56 20.46 3.82 3.06
N HIS A 57 19.95 4.20 4.24
CA HIS A 57 20.01 5.57 4.76
C HIS A 57 21.44 6.10 4.80
N LYS A 58 22.37 5.31 5.35
CA LYS A 58 23.80 5.65 5.41
C LYS A 58 24.43 5.73 4.02
N ALA A 59 24.18 4.74 3.17
CA ALA A 59 24.77 4.69 1.82
C ALA A 59 24.31 5.84 0.92
N LEU A 60 23.06 6.29 1.08
CA LEU A 60 22.48 7.40 0.33
C LEU A 60 22.78 8.77 0.96
N ASN A 61 23.40 8.81 2.15
CA ASN A 61 23.54 10.02 2.95
C ASN A 61 22.20 10.77 3.10
N SER A 62 21.14 9.98 3.37
CA SER A 62 19.76 10.46 3.39
C SER A 62 19.43 11.29 4.64
N LYS A 63 18.47 12.19 4.50
CA LYS A 63 17.89 13.00 5.59
C LYS A 63 16.51 12.51 6.01
N VAL A 64 16.05 11.37 5.49
CA VAL A 64 14.78 10.76 5.86
C VAL A 64 14.75 10.50 7.37
N GLU A 65 13.77 11.05 8.06
CA GLU A 65 13.53 10.77 9.48
C GLU A 65 12.92 9.37 9.62
N SER A 66 13.13 8.72 10.75
CA SER A 66 12.53 7.40 11.01
C SER A 66 12.00 7.28 12.43
N LEU A 67 10.82 6.68 12.58
CA LEU A 67 10.17 6.43 13.87
C LEU A 67 9.67 4.98 13.91
N ASP A 68 10.10 4.24 14.93
CA ASP A 68 9.59 2.89 15.20
C ASP A 68 8.24 3.01 15.90
N ILE A 69 7.16 2.75 15.15
CA ILE A 69 5.78 2.85 15.61
C ILE A 69 4.89 1.93 14.78
N ASP A 70 3.94 1.25 15.44
CA ASP A 70 2.94 0.44 14.74
C ASP A 70 2.06 1.30 13.84
N ALA A 71 1.73 0.76 12.65
CA ALA A 71 0.90 1.47 11.69
C ALA A 71 -0.46 1.90 12.27
N MET A 72 -0.99 1.13 13.24
CA MET A 72 -2.28 1.41 13.87
C MET A 72 -2.20 2.47 14.98
N ASP A 73 -0.99 2.77 15.49
CA ASP A 73 -0.75 3.78 16.53
C ASP A 73 -0.41 5.16 15.96
N VAL A 74 -0.23 5.27 14.63
CA VAL A 74 0.04 6.55 13.96
C VAL A 74 -1.15 7.50 14.14
N SER A 75 -0.86 8.74 14.55
CA SER A 75 -1.87 9.78 14.78
C SER A 75 -1.30 11.19 14.55
N PRO A 76 -2.16 12.22 14.38
CA PRO A 76 -1.68 13.59 14.30
C PRO A 76 -0.90 14.04 15.54
N ASP A 77 -1.18 13.47 16.70
CA ASP A 77 -0.54 13.85 17.97
C ASP A 77 0.91 13.38 18.07
N ASN A 78 1.26 12.23 17.41
CA ASN A 78 2.62 11.68 17.52
C ASN A 78 3.49 11.89 16.27
N VAL A 79 2.92 11.99 15.07
CA VAL A 79 3.69 12.22 13.85
C VAL A 79 3.39 13.58 13.19
N GLY A 80 2.25 14.19 13.51
CA GLY A 80 1.71 15.36 12.83
C GLY A 80 0.95 15.00 11.56
N GLU A 81 0.67 16.01 10.73
CA GLU A 81 -0.01 15.85 9.45
C GLU A 81 0.94 16.10 8.28
N PHE A 82 0.73 15.38 7.18
CA PHE A 82 1.58 15.40 5.98
C PHE A 82 0.78 15.71 4.72
N ASP A 83 1.43 16.39 3.77
CA ASP A 83 0.82 16.69 2.47
C ASP A 83 0.58 15.41 1.67
N VAL A 84 1.50 14.47 1.75
CA VAL A 84 1.41 13.16 1.10
C VAL A 84 1.63 12.05 2.13
N VAL A 85 0.74 11.07 2.14
CA VAL A 85 0.87 9.86 2.96
C VAL A 85 0.96 8.65 2.04
N MET A 86 1.96 7.82 2.25
CA MET A 86 2.14 6.54 1.58
C MET A 86 1.72 5.41 2.52
N PHE A 87 0.89 4.48 2.01
CA PHE A 87 0.39 3.30 2.71
C PHE A 87 0.49 2.11 1.76
N LEU A 88 1.73 1.64 1.60
CA LEU A 88 2.13 0.77 0.50
C LEU A 88 2.42 -0.65 1.02
N GLY A 89 1.62 -1.62 0.60
CA GLY A 89 1.81 -3.00 1.01
C GLY A 89 1.36 -3.31 2.44
N VAL A 90 0.59 -2.45 3.08
CA VAL A 90 0.20 -2.58 4.50
C VAL A 90 -1.24 -3.05 4.67
N LEU A 91 -2.17 -2.51 3.88
CA LEU A 91 -3.62 -2.65 4.09
C LEU A 91 -4.08 -4.11 4.23
N TYR A 92 -3.58 -4.99 3.38
CA TYR A 92 -4.00 -6.39 3.35
C TYR A 92 -3.44 -7.22 4.53
N HIS A 93 -2.46 -6.70 5.28
CA HIS A 93 -1.94 -7.30 6.50
C HIS A 93 -2.70 -6.89 7.76
N LEU A 94 -3.61 -5.93 7.68
CA LEU A 94 -4.35 -5.46 8.84
C LEU A 94 -5.60 -6.30 9.08
N GLN A 95 -5.85 -6.70 10.32
CA GLN A 95 -7.08 -7.40 10.71
C GLN A 95 -8.31 -6.48 10.57
N ASP A 96 -8.17 -5.18 10.88
CA ASP A 96 -9.17 -4.14 10.61
C ASP A 96 -8.65 -3.15 9.54
N PRO A 97 -8.84 -3.45 8.25
CA PRO A 97 -8.35 -2.59 7.17
C PRO A 97 -9.04 -1.22 7.12
N MET A 98 -10.28 -1.12 7.62
CA MET A 98 -10.97 0.16 7.65
C MET A 98 -10.43 1.08 8.74
N ALA A 99 -10.02 0.51 9.89
CA ALA A 99 -9.31 1.27 10.93
C ALA A 99 -7.96 1.76 10.41
N GLY A 100 -7.19 0.90 9.72
CA GLY A 100 -5.91 1.32 9.12
C GLY A 100 -6.08 2.45 8.10
N LEU A 101 -7.10 2.41 7.25
CA LEU A 101 -7.39 3.52 6.34
C LEU A 101 -7.78 4.80 7.08
N ARG A 102 -8.52 4.71 8.22
CA ARG A 102 -8.82 5.87 9.07
C ARG A 102 -7.55 6.50 9.65
N VAL A 103 -6.63 5.66 10.13
CA VAL A 103 -5.32 6.12 10.62
C VAL A 103 -4.57 6.87 9.52
N ALA A 104 -4.36 6.27 8.35
CA ALA A 104 -3.67 6.90 7.24
C ALA A 104 -4.36 8.20 6.77
N ALA A 105 -5.71 8.22 6.77
CA ALA A 105 -6.48 9.41 6.43
C ALA A 105 -6.34 10.52 7.47
N SER A 106 -6.25 10.20 8.77
CA SER A 106 -6.18 11.20 9.85
C SER A 106 -4.95 12.09 9.77
N VAL A 107 -3.85 11.59 9.24
CA VAL A 107 -2.57 12.30 9.10
C VAL A 107 -2.31 12.83 7.68
N CYS A 108 -3.28 12.68 6.77
CA CYS A 108 -3.16 13.08 5.36
C CYS A 108 -3.87 14.40 5.08
N LYS A 109 -3.15 15.40 4.53
CA LYS A 109 -3.72 16.69 4.14
C LYS A 109 -4.20 16.76 2.68
N GLU A 110 -3.44 16.17 1.73
CA GLU A 110 -3.72 16.36 0.30
C GLU A 110 -3.87 15.03 -0.46
N LEU A 111 -2.88 14.14 -0.35
CA LEU A 111 -2.79 12.92 -1.16
C LEU A 111 -2.45 11.71 -0.31
N LEU A 112 -3.35 10.71 -0.31
CA LEU A 112 -3.07 9.39 0.22
C LEU A 112 -2.78 8.43 -0.94
N ILE A 113 -1.60 7.82 -0.95
CA ILE A 113 -1.16 6.82 -1.91
C ILE A 113 -1.25 5.46 -1.26
N ILE A 114 -2.08 4.59 -1.79
CA ILE A 114 -2.28 3.23 -1.28
C ILE A 114 -1.84 2.23 -2.33
N GLU A 115 -1.09 1.23 -1.93
CA GLU A 115 -0.87 0.03 -2.73
C GLU A 115 -1.32 -1.17 -1.95
N THR A 116 -2.14 -2.03 -2.56
CA THR A 116 -2.72 -3.19 -1.87
C THR A 116 -3.00 -4.34 -2.84
N ALA A 117 -3.11 -5.54 -2.26
CA ALA A 117 -3.72 -6.67 -2.93
C ALA A 117 -5.18 -6.36 -3.28
N VAL A 118 -5.65 -6.86 -4.42
CA VAL A 118 -7.04 -6.74 -4.86
C VAL A 118 -7.54 -8.08 -5.36
N ASP A 119 -8.81 -8.36 -5.15
CA ASP A 119 -9.48 -9.55 -5.67
C ASP A 119 -10.90 -9.21 -6.16
N ASP A 120 -11.63 -10.22 -6.61
CA ASP A 120 -13.01 -10.10 -7.07
C ASP A 120 -13.18 -9.06 -8.19
N LEU A 121 -12.15 -8.96 -9.05
CA LEU A 121 -12.01 -7.93 -10.09
C LEU A 121 -13.09 -8.01 -11.18
N HIS A 122 -13.85 -9.11 -11.22
CA HIS A 122 -14.97 -9.29 -12.13
C HIS A 122 -16.30 -8.71 -11.59
N ARG A 123 -16.37 -8.41 -10.30
CA ARG A 123 -17.57 -7.86 -9.66
C ARG A 123 -17.63 -6.34 -9.78
N TRP A 124 -18.80 -5.86 -10.18
CA TRP A 124 -19.11 -4.43 -10.20
C TRP A 124 -19.51 -3.88 -8.83
N LYS A 125 -20.12 -4.75 -7.98
CA LYS A 125 -20.48 -4.35 -6.61
C LYS A 125 -19.24 -4.26 -5.73
N PRO A 126 -19.12 -3.26 -4.84
CA PRO A 126 -18.09 -3.21 -3.84
C PRO A 126 -18.04 -4.53 -3.04
N SER A 127 -16.89 -5.15 -2.98
CA SER A 127 -16.65 -6.41 -2.25
C SER A 127 -15.22 -6.46 -1.72
N MET A 128 -15.03 -7.20 -0.65
CA MET A 128 -13.73 -7.48 -0.05
C MET A 128 -13.67 -8.96 0.29
N VAL A 129 -12.64 -9.63 -0.20
CA VAL A 129 -12.41 -11.06 0.03
C VAL A 129 -11.57 -11.22 1.29
N TYR A 130 -12.02 -12.12 2.19
CA TYR A 130 -11.26 -12.56 3.36
C TYR A 130 -10.50 -13.85 3.05
N TYR A 131 -9.28 -13.92 3.51
CA TYR A 131 -8.39 -15.07 3.35
C TYR A 131 -8.05 -15.66 4.72
N PRO A 132 -8.59 -16.84 5.07
CA PRO A 132 -8.28 -17.49 6.34
C PRO A 132 -6.89 -18.15 6.30
N GLY A 133 -6.13 -18.00 7.39
CA GLY A 133 -4.81 -18.60 7.54
C GLY A 133 -3.85 -18.20 6.40
N ASP A 134 -3.11 -19.15 5.89
CA ASP A 134 -2.11 -18.97 4.81
C ASP A 134 -2.67 -19.08 3.38
N SER A 135 -3.99 -19.01 3.23
CA SER A 135 -4.67 -19.24 1.94
C SER A 135 -4.34 -18.21 0.86
N PHE A 136 -3.73 -17.07 1.22
CA PHE A 136 -3.29 -16.05 0.29
C PHE A 136 -1.76 -15.96 0.25
N ASN A 137 -1.17 -16.44 -0.81
CA ASN A 137 0.27 -16.48 -1.07
C ASN A 137 1.10 -17.27 -0.03
N SER A 138 0.48 -18.25 0.67
CA SER A 138 1.12 -19.02 1.75
C SER A 138 1.68 -18.13 2.86
N ASP A 139 0.94 -17.07 3.21
CA ASP A 139 1.30 -16.08 4.21
C ASP A 139 0.07 -15.80 5.09
N ASP A 140 0.15 -16.15 6.35
CA ASP A 140 -0.91 -16.04 7.35
C ASP A 140 -1.15 -14.61 7.84
N THR A 141 -0.33 -13.68 7.40
CA THR A 141 -0.51 -12.24 7.66
C THR A 141 -1.33 -11.53 6.57
N ASN A 142 -1.77 -12.23 5.54
CA ASN A 142 -2.58 -11.70 4.45
C ASN A 142 -4.08 -11.95 4.71
N TYR A 143 -4.83 -10.95 5.13
CA TYR A 143 -6.24 -11.12 5.52
C TYR A 143 -7.25 -10.72 4.46
N TRP A 144 -7.00 -9.64 3.71
CA TRP A 144 -8.03 -8.99 2.92
C TRP A 144 -7.57 -8.57 1.52
N ALA A 145 -8.47 -8.69 0.55
CA ALA A 145 -8.27 -8.11 -0.77
C ALA A 145 -9.58 -7.44 -1.25
N PRO A 146 -9.69 -6.11 -1.21
CA PRO A 146 -10.81 -5.37 -1.74
C PRO A 146 -10.80 -5.34 -3.26
N ASN A 147 -11.97 -5.19 -3.88
CA ASN A 147 -12.04 -4.81 -5.28
C ASN A 147 -11.97 -3.26 -5.43
N VAL A 148 -11.89 -2.79 -6.68
CA VAL A 148 -11.80 -1.34 -6.98
C VAL A 148 -13.00 -0.57 -6.42
N GLY A 149 -14.20 -1.16 -6.48
CA GLY A 149 -15.42 -0.55 -5.94
C GLY A 149 -15.37 -0.34 -4.44
N ALA A 150 -14.91 -1.36 -3.70
CA ALA A 150 -14.75 -1.27 -2.25
C ALA A 150 -13.70 -0.22 -1.85
N MET A 151 -12.51 -0.23 -2.49
CA MET A 151 -11.48 0.78 -2.23
C MET A 151 -11.98 2.20 -2.44
N LYS A 152 -12.64 2.45 -3.59
CA LYS A 152 -13.21 3.77 -3.88
C LYS A 152 -14.28 4.18 -2.88
N GLY A 153 -15.15 3.24 -2.47
CA GLY A 153 -16.18 3.48 -1.46
C GLY A 153 -15.59 3.86 -0.12
N MET A 154 -14.68 3.03 0.42
CA MET A 154 -14.04 3.25 1.72
C MET A 154 -13.31 4.59 1.77
N LEU A 155 -12.54 4.93 0.72
CA LEU A 155 -11.80 6.19 0.67
C LEU A 155 -12.75 7.42 0.56
N LYS A 156 -13.86 7.28 -0.17
CA LYS A 156 -14.89 8.32 -0.25
C LYS A 156 -15.56 8.55 1.13
N ASP A 157 -15.86 7.47 1.86
CA ASP A 157 -16.45 7.55 3.20
C ASP A 157 -15.49 8.20 4.21
N LEU A 158 -14.17 8.17 3.94
CA LEU A 158 -13.12 8.85 4.71
C LEU A 158 -12.88 10.31 4.27
N GLY A 159 -13.71 10.85 3.37
CA GLY A 159 -13.70 12.24 2.97
C GLY A 159 -12.76 12.59 1.81
N PHE A 160 -12.24 11.58 1.07
CA PHE A 160 -11.49 11.86 -0.15
C PHE A 160 -12.43 12.18 -1.31
N SER A 161 -12.24 13.34 -1.93
CA SER A 161 -13.11 13.86 -3.00
C SER A 161 -12.93 13.11 -4.33
N ARG A 162 -11.70 12.64 -4.61
CA ARG A 162 -11.32 11.96 -5.84
C ARG A 162 -10.43 10.77 -5.56
N VAL A 163 -10.76 9.61 -6.16
CA VAL A 163 -9.97 8.38 -6.06
C VAL A 163 -9.68 7.81 -7.44
N GLU A 164 -8.41 7.69 -7.77
CA GLU A 164 -7.91 7.18 -9.04
C GLU A 164 -7.14 5.89 -8.87
N VAL A 165 -7.29 4.96 -9.84
CA VAL A 165 -6.38 3.82 -9.99
C VAL A 165 -5.21 4.27 -10.86
N VAL A 166 -4.02 4.34 -10.29
CA VAL A 166 -2.82 4.81 -10.98
C VAL A 166 -1.89 3.69 -11.44
N TYR A 167 -2.03 2.53 -10.84
CA TYR A 167 -1.36 1.32 -11.28
C TYR A 167 -2.30 0.11 -11.15
N PRO A 168 -2.36 -0.76 -12.16
CA PRO A 168 -1.76 -0.56 -13.50
C PRO A 168 -2.39 0.61 -14.24
N LYS A 169 -1.64 1.26 -15.15
CA LYS A 169 -2.11 2.43 -15.91
C LYS A 169 -3.42 2.20 -16.67
N ASN A 170 -3.64 0.97 -17.13
CA ASN A 170 -4.85 0.53 -17.80
C ASN A 170 -5.42 -0.71 -17.10
N PRO A 171 -6.06 -0.55 -15.93
CA PRO A 171 -6.56 -1.67 -15.15
C PRO A 171 -7.58 -2.51 -15.93
N TRP A 172 -8.40 -1.88 -16.77
CA TRP A 172 -9.38 -2.56 -17.62
C TRP A 172 -8.75 -3.51 -18.64
N ILE A 173 -7.59 -3.14 -19.22
CA ILE A 173 -6.84 -4.01 -20.13
C ILE A 173 -6.08 -5.06 -19.33
N ARG A 174 -5.32 -4.63 -18.31
CA ARG A 174 -4.47 -5.51 -17.50
C ARG A 174 -5.26 -6.62 -16.81
N TYR A 175 -6.47 -6.30 -16.36
CA TYR A 175 -7.38 -7.23 -15.69
C TYR A 175 -8.57 -7.63 -16.56
N SER A 176 -8.51 -7.41 -17.88
CA SER A 176 -9.50 -7.96 -18.81
C SER A 176 -9.47 -9.49 -18.78
N LEU A 177 -10.62 -10.11 -19.02
CA LEU A 177 -10.74 -11.58 -18.96
C LEU A 177 -9.69 -12.33 -19.81
N PRO A 178 -9.39 -11.94 -21.06
CA PRO A 178 -8.37 -12.62 -21.87
C PRO A 178 -6.97 -12.54 -21.26
N VAL A 179 -6.56 -11.38 -20.75
CA VAL A 179 -5.24 -11.19 -20.14
C VAL A 179 -5.12 -11.98 -18.84
N ARG A 180 -6.16 -11.99 -18.02
CA ARG A 180 -6.22 -12.76 -16.77
C ARG A 180 -6.16 -14.24 -17.04
N LEU A 181 -6.93 -14.71 -18.02
CA LEU A 181 -6.95 -16.13 -18.45
C LEU A 181 -5.54 -16.56 -18.89
N PHE A 182 -4.89 -15.79 -19.76
CA PHE A 182 -3.53 -16.08 -20.22
C PHE A 182 -2.52 -16.09 -19.06
N SER A 183 -2.58 -15.08 -18.17
CA SER A 183 -1.69 -14.99 -17.00
C SER A 183 -1.90 -16.17 -16.04
N SER A 184 -3.14 -16.60 -15.83
CA SER A 184 -3.47 -17.71 -14.94
C SER A 184 -3.04 -19.05 -15.51
N ILE A 185 -3.23 -19.28 -16.82
CA ILE A 185 -2.71 -20.48 -17.50
C ILE A 185 -1.19 -20.52 -17.38
N LYS A 186 -0.49 -19.43 -17.67
CA LYS A 186 0.96 -19.33 -17.48
C LYS A 186 1.37 -19.58 -16.02
N GLY A 187 0.60 -19.06 -15.06
CA GLY A 187 0.81 -19.25 -13.63
C GLY A 187 0.78 -20.72 -13.19
N MET A 188 -0.14 -21.51 -13.74
CA MET A 188 -0.21 -22.97 -13.48
C MET A 188 1.08 -23.71 -13.85
N PHE A 189 1.72 -23.31 -14.95
CA PHE A 189 2.99 -23.91 -15.39
C PHE A 189 4.22 -23.36 -14.67
N THR A 190 4.09 -22.24 -13.95
CA THR A 190 5.19 -21.57 -13.24
C THR A 190 5.06 -21.64 -11.71
N GLY A 191 4.13 -22.45 -11.19
CA GLY A 191 3.96 -22.66 -9.74
C GLY A 191 3.34 -21.49 -8.97
N ARG A 192 2.67 -20.54 -9.64
CA ARG A 192 2.05 -19.36 -9.00
C ARG A 192 0.71 -19.62 -8.31
N GLY A 193 0.34 -20.88 -8.11
CA GLY A 193 -0.90 -21.26 -7.44
C GLY A 193 -2.06 -21.65 -8.37
N PRO A 194 -3.22 -22.05 -7.80
CA PRO A 194 -4.36 -22.54 -8.55
C PRO A 194 -4.95 -21.47 -9.48
N PHE A 195 -5.38 -21.88 -10.66
CA PHE A 195 -6.01 -21.03 -11.68
C PHE A 195 -7.10 -20.11 -11.13
N ARG A 196 -7.98 -20.63 -10.26
CA ARG A 196 -9.10 -19.87 -9.67
C ARG A 196 -8.64 -18.72 -8.78
N GLN A 197 -7.51 -18.88 -8.08
CA GLN A 197 -6.95 -17.81 -7.24
C GLN A 197 -6.31 -16.71 -8.08
N THR A 198 -5.51 -17.10 -9.09
CA THR A 198 -4.72 -16.12 -9.87
C THR A 198 -5.54 -15.32 -10.87
N ILE A 199 -6.71 -15.83 -11.32
CA ILE A 199 -7.51 -15.14 -12.33
C ILE A 199 -8.20 -13.87 -11.83
N ASN A 200 -8.53 -13.81 -10.53
CA ASN A 200 -9.27 -12.67 -9.94
C ASN A 200 -8.40 -11.74 -9.12
N GLN A 201 -7.18 -12.15 -8.83
CA GLN A 201 -6.26 -11.45 -7.95
C GLN A 201 -5.33 -10.51 -8.71
N GLY A 202 -4.87 -9.47 -8.01
CA GLY A 202 -3.89 -8.54 -8.52
C GLY A 202 -3.33 -7.63 -7.43
N ARG A 203 -2.54 -6.67 -7.85
CA ARG A 203 -2.10 -5.56 -6.99
C ARG A 203 -2.40 -4.26 -7.70
N MET A 204 -2.92 -3.29 -6.94
CA MET A 204 -3.28 -1.98 -7.47
C MET A 204 -2.77 -0.87 -6.57
N SER A 205 -2.45 0.26 -7.20
CA SER A 205 -2.17 1.50 -6.49
C SER A 205 -3.27 2.51 -6.77
N PHE A 206 -3.68 3.17 -5.69
CA PHE A 206 -4.73 4.18 -5.68
C PHE A 206 -4.16 5.50 -5.20
N HIS A 207 -4.55 6.59 -5.85
CA HIS A 207 -4.36 7.94 -5.37
C HIS A 207 -5.70 8.49 -4.91
N ALA A 208 -5.78 8.89 -3.64
CA ALA A 208 -6.94 9.51 -3.04
C ALA A 208 -6.62 10.96 -2.65
N TYR A 209 -7.38 11.90 -3.19
CA TYR A 209 -7.17 13.35 -3.02
C TYR A 209 -8.24 13.93 -2.12
N ARG A 210 -7.85 14.79 -1.19
CA ARG A 210 -8.74 15.60 -0.34
C ARG A 210 -9.52 16.63 -1.14
#